data_ee5d0e40c9db59a23252711551c5e3d0
#
_entry.id   ee5d0e40c9db59a23252711551c5e3d0
#
_cell.length_a   1.000
_cell.length_b   1.000
_cell.length_c   1.000
_cell.angle_alpha   90.00
_cell.angle_beta   90.00
_cell.angle_gamma   90.00
#
_symmetry.space_group_name_H-M   'P 1'
#
loop_
_entity.id
_entity.type
_entity.pdbx_description
1 polymer ?
#
loop_
_entity_poly.entity_id
_entity_poly.type
_entity_poly.pdbx_seq_one_letter_code
_entity_poly.pdbx_strand_id
1 'polypeptide(L)'
;LANPDANPHVQKLKAHAAKEGREVVVISAQIEAELSQLDATEKAEYLESLGVKSSGVDQLIYAAFRALRMVTYFTAGVQEARAWPFTKGMTAPQCAGIIHGDFEKGFIRAEVIAYDEYVACGGEKGAKDKGVMRLEGRDYLMKDGDVVHFRFNV
;
A
#
# COMPACT_ATOMS: atom_id res chain seq x y z
N LEU A 1 21.66 -14.72 -10.54
CA LEU A 1 20.45 -14.04 -11.07
C LEU A 1 20.75 -12.80 -11.92
N ALA A 2 21.92 -12.73 -12.56
CA ALA A 2 22.30 -11.55 -13.34
C ALA A 2 21.30 -11.19 -14.46
N ASN A 3 20.54 -12.16 -14.98
CA ASN A 3 19.43 -11.91 -15.90
C ASN A 3 18.39 -13.04 -15.79
N PRO A 4 17.42 -12.96 -14.87
CA PRO A 4 16.40 -13.98 -14.73
C PRO A 4 15.52 -14.13 -15.98
N ASP A 5 15.35 -13.07 -16.74
CA ASP A 5 14.54 -13.07 -17.96
C ASP A 5 15.20 -13.83 -19.12
N ALA A 6 16.51 -14.05 -19.09
CA ALA A 6 17.20 -14.91 -20.05
C ALA A 6 17.06 -16.42 -19.73
N ASN A 7 16.56 -16.78 -18.54
CA ASN A 7 16.40 -18.18 -18.15
C ASN A 7 15.19 -18.81 -18.85
N PRO A 8 15.36 -19.89 -19.66
CA PRO A 8 14.27 -20.50 -20.42
C PRO A 8 13.15 -21.08 -19.54
N HIS A 9 13.44 -21.49 -18.30
CA HIS A 9 12.42 -21.97 -17.37
C HIS A 9 11.56 -20.82 -16.87
N VAL A 10 12.18 -19.66 -16.55
CA VAL A 10 11.46 -18.44 -16.15
C VAL A 10 10.57 -17.95 -17.29
N GLN A 11 11.08 -17.95 -18.53
CA GLN A 11 10.28 -17.55 -19.70
C GLN A 11 9.06 -18.47 -19.92
N LYS A 12 9.24 -19.78 -19.80
CA LYS A 12 8.14 -20.75 -19.90
C LYS A 12 7.09 -20.53 -18.80
N LEU A 13 7.54 -20.30 -17.56
CA LEU A 13 6.65 -20.04 -16.44
C LEU A 13 5.88 -18.73 -16.63
N LYS A 14 6.55 -17.65 -17.05
CA LYS A 14 5.90 -16.36 -17.37
C LYS A 14 4.88 -16.50 -18.49
N ALA A 15 5.20 -17.24 -19.56
CA ALA A 15 4.28 -17.49 -20.65
C ALA A 15 3.05 -18.32 -20.22
N HIS A 16 3.21 -19.26 -19.30
CA HIS A 16 2.10 -20.02 -18.72
C HIS A 16 1.23 -19.14 -17.82
N ALA A 17 1.84 -18.43 -16.88
CA ALA A 17 1.14 -17.55 -15.95
C ALA A 17 0.35 -16.43 -16.66
N ALA A 18 0.90 -15.87 -17.75
CA ALA A 18 0.23 -14.86 -18.56
C ALA A 18 -1.09 -15.36 -19.17
N LYS A 19 -1.20 -16.65 -19.54
CA LYS A 19 -2.45 -17.25 -20.04
C LYS A 19 -3.55 -17.30 -18.98
N GLU A 20 -3.14 -17.36 -17.71
CA GLU A 20 -4.06 -17.39 -16.56
C GLU A 20 -4.24 -16.01 -15.91
N GLY A 21 -3.64 -14.95 -16.49
CA GLY A 21 -3.68 -13.60 -15.92
C GLY A 21 -2.95 -13.47 -14.58
N ARG A 22 -1.94 -14.32 -14.35
CA ARG A 22 -1.14 -14.36 -13.11
C ARG A 22 0.22 -13.71 -13.31
N GLU A 23 0.73 -13.10 -12.25
CA GLU A 23 2.06 -12.50 -12.20
C GLU A 23 3.09 -13.53 -11.69
N VAL A 24 4.33 -13.44 -12.21
CA VAL A 24 5.47 -14.26 -11.75
C VAL A 24 6.51 -13.34 -11.14
N VAL A 25 6.88 -13.62 -9.90
CA VAL A 25 7.97 -12.95 -9.19
C VAL A 25 9.15 -13.90 -9.10
N VAL A 26 10.33 -13.43 -9.47
CA VAL A 26 11.59 -14.21 -9.37
C VAL A 26 12.39 -13.70 -8.19
N ILE A 27 12.66 -14.57 -7.22
CA ILE A 27 13.32 -14.24 -5.96
C ILE A 27 14.56 -15.09 -5.79
N SER A 28 15.63 -14.52 -5.22
CA SER A 28 16.79 -15.26 -4.74
C SER A 28 16.76 -15.34 -3.23
N ALA A 29 16.47 -16.52 -2.69
CA ALA A 29 16.49 -16.73 -1.25
C ALA A 29 17.85 -16.41 -0.62
N GLN A 30 18.95 -16.62 -1.35
CA GLN A 30 20.29 -16.27 -0.87
C GLN A 30 20.45 -14.75 -0.72
N ILE A 31 20.09 -13.99 -1.75
CA ILE A 31 20.17 -12.52 -1.69
C ILE A 31 19.28 -11.97 -0.59
N GLU A 32 18.07 -12.50 -0.42
CA GLU A 32 17.18 -12.06 0.64
C GLU A 32 17.77 -12.37 2.05
N ALA A 33 18.42 -13.52 2.21
CA ALA A 33 19.12 -13.88 3.45
C ALA A 33 20.28 -12.91 3.73
N GLU A 34 21.06 -12.55 2.73
CA GLU A 34 22.14 -11.56 2.84
C GLU A 34 21.58 -10.17 3.20
N LEU A 35 20.56 -9.71 2.48
CA LEU A 35 19.89 -8.44 2.76
C LEU A 35 19.30 -8.36 4.17
N SER A 36 18.86 -9.47 4.75
CA SER A 36 18.28 -9.50 6.09
C SER A 36 19.28 -9.17 7.20
N GLN A 37 20.60 -9.29 6.93
CA GLN A 37 21.67 -9.01 7.87
C GLN A 37 22.19 -7.56 7.78
N LEU A 38 21.78 -6.81 6.77
CA LEU A 38 22.25 -5.47 6.48
C LEU A 38 21.34 -4.40 7.08
N ASP A 39 21.91 -3.25 7.42
CA ASP A 39 21.12 -2.07 7.77
C ASP A 39 20.50 -1.40 6.52
N ALA A 40 19.70 -0.34 6.72
CA ALA A 40 18.97 0.31 5.62
C ALA A 40 19.89 0.92 4.55
N THR A 41 21.04 1.46 4.95
CA THR A 41 22.01 2.08 4.05
C THR A 41 22.73 1.02 3.23
N GLU A 42 23.26 0.01 3.93
CA GLU A 42 23.94 -1.12 3.32
C GLU A 42 23.03 -1.90 2.33
N LYS A 43 21.73 -2.06 2.67
CA LYS A 43 20.74 -2.64 1.76
C LYS A 43 20.61 -1.86 0.47
N ALA A 44 20.55 -0.53 0.55
CA ALA A 44 20.41 0.31 -0.64
C ALA A 44 21.65 0.18 -1.55
N GLU A 45 22.85 0.24 -0.97
CA GLU A 45 24.11 0.08 -1.71
C GLU A 45 24.23 -1.32 -2.33
N TYR A 46 23.82 -2.36 -1.60
CA TYR A 46 23.88 -3.72 -2.09
C TYR A 46 22.90 -3.93 -3.27
N LEU A 47 21.66 -3.45 -3.16
CA LEU A 47 20.69 -3.52 -4.27
C LEU A 47 21.17 -2.75 -5.49
N GLU A 48 21.77 -1.57 -5.31
CA GLU A 48 22.37 -0.79 -6.39
C GLU A 48 23.50 -1.55 -7.07
N SER A 49 24.39 -2.20 -6.31
CA SER A 49 25.48 -3.03 -6.85
C SER A 49 24.98 -4.20 -7.70
N LEU A 50 23.79 -4.72 -7.39
CA LEU A 50 23.12 -5.77 -8.17
C LEU A 50 22.33 -5.23 -9.36
N GLY A 51 22.21 -3.91 -9.51
CA GLY A 51 21.45 -3.27 -10.58
C GLY A 51 19.92 -3.44 -10.43
N VAL A 52 19.43 -3.66 -9.21
CA VAL A 52 17.99 -3.81 -8.90
C VAL A 52 17.49 -2.70 -8.01
N LYS A 53 16.22 -2.31 -8.19
CA LYS A 53 15.62 -1.18 -7.46
C LYS A 53 15.00 -1.57 -6.12
N SER A 54 14.67 -2.84 -5.93
CA SER A 54 13.97 -3.35 -4.75
C SER A 54 14.32 -4.81 -4.52
N SER A 55 14.17 -5.28 -3.30
CA SER A 55 14.34 -6.69 -2.95
C SER A 55 13.30 -7.59 -3.61
N GLY A 56 13.56 -8.88 -3.71
CA GLY A 56 12.59 -9.85 -4.21
C GLY A 56 11.40 -10.00 -3.26
N VAL A 57 11.62 -9.83 -1.95
CA VAL A 57 10.54 -9.82 -0.94
C VAL A 57 9.62 -8.63 -1.15
N ASP A 58 10.14 -7.42 -1.40
CA ASP A 58 9.31 -6.26 -1.72
C ASP A 58 8.48 -6.49 -2.97
N GLN A 59 9.09 -7.03 -4.04
CA GLN A 59 8.39 -7.38 -5.27
C GLN A 59 7.27 -8.41 -5.02
N LEU A 60 7.51 -9.41 -4.16
CA LEU A 60 6.50 -10.40 -3.78
C LEU A 60 5.33 -9.75 -3.03
N ILE A 61 5.62 -8.86 -2.07
CA ILE A 61 4.60 -8.13 -1.32
C ILE A 61 3.71 -7.32 -2.28
N TYR A 62 4.32 -6.54 -3.18
CA TYR A 62 3.56 -5.77 -4.17
C TYR A 62 2.74 -6.66 -5.12
N ALA A 63 3.29 -7.79 -5.56
CA ALA A 63 2.56 -8.74 -6.41
C ALA A 63 1.37 -9.36 -5.66
N ALA A 64 1.53 -9.69 -4.38
CA ALA A 64 0.46 -10.20 -3.53
C ALA A 64 -0.65 -9.15 -3.33
N PHE A 65 -0.30 -7.89 -3.06
CA PHE A 65 -1.27 -6.80 -2.95
C PHE A 65 -2.07 -6.62 -4.25
N ARG A 66 -1.40 -6.64 -5.41
CA ARG A 66 -2.08 -6.58 -6.72
C ARG A 66 -3.01 -7.77 -6.94
N ALA A 67 -2.53 -8.99 -6.68
CA ALA A 67 -3.31 -10.20 -6.86
C ALA A 67 -4.56 -10.25 -5.97
N LEU A 68 -4.45 -9.74 -4.74
CA LEU A 68 -5.55 -9.64 -3.78
C LEU A 68 -6.40 -8.36 -3.96
N ARG A 69 -6.05 -7.49 -4.92
CA ARG A 69 -6.68 -6.18 -5.14
C ARG A 69 -6.67 -5.31 -3.88
N MET A 70 -5.61 -5.43 -3.08
CA MET A 70 -5.44 -4.64 -1.86
C MET A 70 -4.78 -3.30 -2.19
N VAL A 71 -5.22 -2.28 -1.47
CA VAL A 71 -4.71 -0.92 -1.46
C VAL A 71 -4.67 -0.43 -0.01
N THR A 72 -4.14 0.75 0.25
CA THR A 72 -3.90 1.22 1.62
C THR A 72 -4.50 2.61 1.81
N TYR A 73 -5.21 2.81 2.91
CA TYR A 73 -5.51 4.16 3.43
C TYR A 73 -4.74 4.40 4.73
N PHE A 74 -4.63 5.65 5.12
CA PHE A 74 -3.91 6.06 6.34
C PHE A 74 -4.85 6.74 7.33
N THR A 75 -4.58 6.53 8.61
CA THR A 75 -5.04 7.40 9.68
C THR A 75 -3.83 8.13 10.25
N ALA A 76 -3.94 9.43 10.48
CA ALA A 76 -2.89 10.24 11.05
C ALA A 76 -3.48 11.10 12.17
N GLY A 77 -3.00 10.90 13.39
CA GLY A 77 -3.39 11.62 14.58
C GLY A 77 -2.17 12.09 15.37
N VAL A 78 -2.42 12.77 16.48
CA VAL A 78 -1.33 13.28 17.35
C VAL A 78 -0.54 12.13 18.00
N GLN A 79 -1.18 10.98 18.23
CA GLN A 79 -0.59 9.85 18.94
C GLN A 79 0.05 8.83 18.01
N GLU A 80 -0.57 8.56 16.85
CA GLU A 80 -0.04 7.60 15.88
C GLU A 80 -0.43 7.96 14.45
N ALA A 81 0.39 7.50 13.51
CA ALA A 81 0.04 7.37 12.11
C ALA A 81 0.06 5.88 11.74
N ARG A 82 -0.97 5.40 11.04
CA ARG A 82 -1.11 3.99 10.73
C ARG A 82 -1.61 3.76 9.30
N ALA A 83 -1.04 2.75 8.65
CA ALA A 83 -1.48 2.26 7.34
C ALA A 83 -2.46 1.08 7.54
N TRP A 84 -3.57 1.11 6.79
CA TRP A 84 -4.64 0.13 6.86
C TRP A 84 -4.86 -0.47 5.48
N PRO A 85 -4.49 -1.74 5.25
CA PRO A 85 -4.76 -2.39 3.99
C PRO A 85 -6.26 -2.71 3.86
N PHE A 86 -6.79 -2.51 2.66
CA PHE A 86 -8.19 -2.80 2.34
C PHE A 86 -8.36 -3.27 0.90
N THR A 87 -9.48 -3.90 0.58
CA THR A 87 -9.77 -4.34 -0.79
C THR A 87 -10.34 -3.19 -1.61
N LYS A 88 -9.77 -2.93 -2.78
CA LYS A 88 -10.24 -1.89 -3.70
C LYS A 88 -11.73 -2.05 -4.01
N GLY A 89 -12.48 -0.96 -3.87
CA GLY A 89 -13.93 -0.93 -4.06
C GLY A 89 -14.74 -0.94 -2.76
N MET A 90 -14.09 -1.02 -1.59
CA MET A 90 -14.78 -0.85 -0.31
C MET A 90 -15.19 0.62 -0.10
N THR A 91 -16.33 0.78 0.56
CA THR A 91 -16.86 2.10 0.95
C THR A 91 -16.22 2.61 2.25
N ALA A 92 -16.36 3.91 2.53
CA ALA A 92 -15.83 4.52 3.74
C ALA A 92 -16.32 3.84 5.04
N PRO A 93 -17.61 3.47 5.22
CA PRO A 93 -18.04 2.70 6.39
C PRO A 93 -17.36 1.34 6.52
N GLN A 94 -17.21 0.60 5.41
CA GLN A 94 -16.53 -0.70 5.42
C GLN A 94 -15.06 -0.55 5.82
N CYS A 95 -14.38 0.48 5.33
CA CYS A 95 -13.01 0.78 5.74
C CYS A 95 -12.92 1.20 7.21
N ALA A 96 -13.88 1.98 7.71
CA ALA A 96 -14.00 2.30 9.15
C ALA A 96 -14.16 1.01 9.99
N GLY A 97 -14.88 0.01 9.47
CA GLY A 97 -15.06 -1.31 10.08
C GLY A 97 -13.78 -2.13 10.21
N ILE A 98 -12.78 -1.91 9.35
CA ILE A 98 -11.45 -2.53 9.48
C ILE A 98 -10.75 -2.09 10.78
N ILE A 99 -10.98 -0.85 11.21
CA ILE A 99 -10.44 -0.33 12.47
C ILE A 99 -11.21 -0.91 13.65
N HIS A 100 -12.53 -0.78 13.63
CA HIS A 100 -13.42 -1.32 14.65
C HIS A 100 -14.86 -1.42 14.15
N GLY A 101 -15.56 -2.50 14.49
CA GLY A 101 -16.94 -2.72 14.05
C GLY A 101 -17.92 -1.62 14.44
N ASP A 102 -17.70 -0.93 15.56
CA ASP A 102 -18.55 0.17 15.99
C ASP A 102 -18.37 1.41 15.11
N PHE A 103 -17.19 1.61 14.50
CA PHE A 103 -16.95 2.70 13.55
C PHE A 103 -17.78 2.53 12.27
N GLU A 104 -17.96 1.29 11.82
CA GLU A 104 -18.84 0.99 10.70
C GLU A 104 -20.31 1.25 11.03
N LYS A 105 -20.77 0.72 12.17
CA LYS A 105 -22.17 0.86 12.62
C LYS A 105 -22.55 2.32 12.86
N GLY A 106 -21.71 3.03 13.59
CA GLY A 106 -21.90 4.43 13.96
C GLY A 106 -21.41 5.44 12.94
N PHE A 107 -20.98 5.01 11.74
CA PHE A 107 -20.39 5.90 10.74
C PHE A 107 -21.31 7.07 10.39
N ILE A 108 -20.75 8.29 10.49
CA ILE A 108 -21.40 9.54 10.12
C ILE A 108 -20.85 10.06 8.80
N ARG A 109 -19.53 10.26 8.74
CA ARG A 109 -18.79 10.75 7.56
C ARG A 109 -17.30 10.47 7.68
N ALA A 110 -16.59 10.58 6.56
CA ALA A 110 -15.12 10.58 6.51
C ALA A 110 -14.60 11.98 6.14
N GLU A 111 -13.59 12.46 6.84
CA GLU A 111 -12.78 13.61 6.46
C GLU A 111 -11.57 13.06 5.73
N VAL A 112 -11.46 13.33 4.43
CA VAL A 112 -10.52 12.68 3.52
C VAL A 112 -9.59 13.69 2.89
N ILE A 113 -8.29 13.41 2.90
CA ILE A 113 -7.25 14.20 2.23
C ILE A 113 -6.40 13.21 1.41
N ALA A 114 -6.09 13.52 0.16
CA ALA A 114 -5.15 12.69 -0.59
C ALA A 114 -3.74 12.79 0.03
N TYR A 115 -2.98 11.69 0.03
CA TYR A 115 -1.66 11.62 0.67
C TYR A 115 -0.72 12.74 0.22
N ASP A 116 -0.63 12.97 -1.10
CA ASP A 116 0.25 14.01 -1.66
C ASP A 116 -0.15 15.41 -1.18
N GLU A 117 -1.46 15.68 -1.09
CA GLU A 117 -1.98 16.95 -0.57
C GLU A 117 -1.73 17.08 0.94
N TYR A 118 -1.87 15.99 1.69
CA TYR A 118 -1.58 15.96 3.11
C TYR A 118 -0.11 16.33 3.40
N VAL A 119 0.82 15.73 2.67
CA VAL A 119 2.26 16.01 2.78
C VAL A 119 2.59 17.44 2.33
N ALA A 120 2.08 17.87 1.17
CA ALA A 120 2.33 19.21 0.62
C ALA A 120 1.75 20.34 1.49
N CYS A 121 0.70 20.05 2.27
CA CYS A 121 0.09 21.00 3.21
C CYS A 121 0.72 20.96 4.60
N GLY A 122 1.64 20.05 4.89
CA GLY A 122 2.24 19.88 6.20
C GLY A 122 1.28 19.30 7.24
N GLY A 123 0.31 18.49 6.80
CA GLY A 123 -0.63 17.77 7.65
C GLY A 123 -2.08 18.25 7.57
N GLU A 124 -2.93 17.70 8.43
CA GLU A 124 -4.37 17.93 8.43
C GLU A 124 -4.77 19.42 8.54
N LYS A 125 -4.12 20.16 9.44
CA LYS A 125 -4.41 21.60 9.65
C LYS A 125 -4.17 22.39 8.38
N GLY A 126 -3.00 22.22 7.75
CA GLY A 126 -2.67 22.92 6.49
C GLY A 126 -3.57 22.53 5.34
N ALA A 127 -3.99 21.27 5.26
CA ALA A 127 -4.95 20.81 4.26
C ALA A 127 -6.34 21.44 4.46
N LYS A 128 -6.76 21.58 5.73
CA LYS A 128 -8.01 22.24 6.11
C LYS A 128 -8.00 23.72 5.75
N ASP A 129 -6.92 24.44 6.10
CA ASP A 129 -6.75 25.87 5.82
C ASP A 129 -6.72 26.16 4.30
N LYS A 130 -6.20 25.22 3.49
CA LYS A 130 -6.20 25.29 2.01
C LYS A 130 -7.48 24.78 1.35
N GLY A 131 -8.42 24.23 2.11
CA GLY A 131 -9.71 23.74 1.61
C GLY A 131 -9.62 22.47 0.76
N VAL A 132 -8.53 21.69 0.86
CA VAL A 132 -8.36 20.42 0.11
C VAL A 132 -8.93 19.20 0.86
N MET A 133 -9.28 19.36 2.13
CA MET A 133 -9.96 18.31 2.89
C MET A 133 -11.41 18.16 2.41
N ARG A 134 -11.78 16.95 2.03
CA ARG A 134 -13.12 16.59 1.55
C ARG A 134 -13.93 15.95 2.67
N LEU A 135 -15.24 16.20 2.67
CA LEU A 135 -16.19 15.51 3.54
C LEU A 135 -16.96 14.49 2.70
N GLU A 136 -16.78 13.22 3.00
CA GLU A 136 -17.31 12.11 2.22
C GLU A 136 -18.35 11.32 3.03
N GLY A 137 -19.41 10.90 2.33
CA GLY A 137 -20.51 10.15 2.92
C GLY A 137 -20.32 8.62 2.84
N ARG A 138 -21.44 7.91 3.11
CA ARG A 138 -21.45 6.44 3.19
C ARG A 138 -21.14 5.74 1.86
N ASP A 139 -21.41 6.37 0.74
CA ASP A 139 -21.23 5.79 -0.60
C ASP A 139 -19.83 6.08 -1.19
N TYR A 140 -18.99 6.81 -0.45
CA TYR A 140 -17.64 7.11 -0.92
C TYR A 140 -16.80 5.83 -1.03
N LEU A 141 -16.31 5.56 -2.23
CA LEU A 141 -15.36 4.48 -2.48
C LEU A 141 -13.96 4.96 -2.12
N MET A 142 -13.39 4.33 -1.11
CA MET A 142 -12.06 4.65 -0.62
C MET A 142 -11.00 4.44 -1.71
N LYS A 143 -10.03 5.35 -1.75
CA LYS A 143 -8.92 5.32 -2.72
C LYS A 143 -7.61 4.97 -2.02
N ASP A 144 -6.70 4.41 -2.82
CA ASP A 144 -5.32 4.21 -2.37
C ASP A 144 -4.68 5.55 -2.02
N GLY A 145 -4.02 5.61 -0.87
CA GLY A 145 -3.37 6.82 -0.38
C GLY A 145 -4.31 7.86 0.28
N ASP A 146 -5.59 7.56 0.49
CA ASP A 146 -6.44 8.45 1.28
C ASP A 146 -5.95 8.54 2.73
N VAL A 147 -5.74 9.73 3.26
CA VAL A 147 -5.54 10.00 4.68
C VAL A 147 -6.88 10.39 5.27
N VAL A 148 -7.38 9.62 6.26
CA VAL A 148 -8.79 9.66 6.66
C VAL A 148 -8.94 9.82 8.16
N HIS A 149 -9.93 10.66 8.51
CA HIS A 149 -10.46 10.71 9.86
C HIS A 149 -11.95 10.35 9.82
N PHE A 150 -12.32 9.20 10.36
CA PHE A 150 -13.71 8.76 10.45
C PHE A 150 -14.44 9.44 11.61
N ARG A 151 -15.59 10.03 11.33
CA ARG A 151 -16.53 10.54 12.33
C ARG A 151 -17.64 9.53 12.51
N PHE A 152 -17.81 9.08 13.72
CA PHE A 152 -18.81 8.08 14.10
C PHE A 152 -19.45 8.43 15.44
N ASN A 153 -20.61 7.86 15.69
CA ASN A 153 -21.32 7.94 16.97
C ASN A 153 -21.61 6.52 17.45
N VAL A 154 -21.30 6.22 18.71
CA VAL A 154 -21.51 4.91 19.36
C VAL A 154 -22.59 5.06 20.42
#